data_77885dd15f4f493d80e20e162978b5e1
#
_entry.id   77885dd15f4f493d80e20e162978b5e1
#
_cell.length_a   1.000
_cell.length_b   1.000
_cell.length_c   1.000
_cell.angle_alpha   90.00
_cell.angle_beta   90.00
_cell.angle_gamma   90.00
#
_symmetry.space_group_name_H-M   'P 1'
#
loop_
_entity.id
_entity.type
_entity.pdbx_description
1 polymer ?
#
loop_
_entity_poly.entity_id
_entity_poly.type
_entity_poly.pdbx_seq_one_letter_code
_entity_poly.pdbx_strand_id
1 'polypeptide(L)'
;MNHIPVPHDGQLLGHIMIGAMEVQKHIDQIAGFPKRTASELIHCILAHHGELEYGSPKKPALAEAIALSFADNSDAKLETMREALSNIPENSLEWQGFNRFLDSNIRRTGK
;
A
#
# COMPACT_ATOMS: atom_id res chain seq x y z
N MET A 1 6.47 -22.88 9.25
CA MET A 1 6.54 -21.45 9.55
C MET A 1 5.37 -21.05 10.42
N ASN A 2 5.66 -20.39 11.51
CA ASN A 2 4.60 -19.92 12.38
C ASN A 2 3.90 -18.76 11.68
N HIS A 3 2.69 -19.01 11.26
CA HIS A 3 1.90 -18.00 10.60
C HIS A 3 1.03 -17.27 11.64
N ILE A 4 1.18 -15.96 11.68
CA ILE A 4 0.38 -15.13 12.56
C ILE A 4 -0.99 -14.95 11.90
N PRO A 5 -2.09 -15.33 12.57
CA PRO A 5 -3.42 -15.17 11.96
C PRO A 5 -3.72 -13.71 11.67
N VAL A 6 -3.84 -13.39 10.39
CA VAL A 6 -3.94 -12.00 9.92
C VAL A 6 -5.13 -11.25 10.52
N PRO A 7 -6.37 -11.79 10.54
CA PRO A 7 -7.50 -10.97 11.04
C PRO A 7 -7.34 -10.57 12.51
N HIS A 8 -6.79 -11.45 13.33
CA HIS A 8 -6.65 -11.21 14.76
C HIS A 8 -5.44 -10.35 15.08
N ASP A 9 -4.28 -10.77 14.56
CA ASP A 9 -3.02 -10.05 14.82
C ASP A 9 -2.97 -8.72 14.06
N GLY A 10 -3.69 -8.61 12.96
CA GLY A 10 -3.80 -7.35 12.22
C GLY A 10 -4.41 -6.24 13.03
N GLN A 11 -5.32 -6.55 13.97
CA GLN A 11 -5.91 -5.55 14.84
C GLN A 11 -4.96 -5.10 15.95
N LEU A 12 -4.15 -6.01 16.46
CA LEU A 12 -3.21 -5.71 17.55
C LEU A 12 -1.91 -5.08 17.06
N LEU A 13 -1.38 -5.60 15.96
CA LEU A 13 -0.05 -5.23 15.50
C LEU A 13 -0.06 -4.36 14.24
N GLY A 14 -1.16 -4.38 13.49
CA GLY A 14 -1.26 -3.73 12.20
C GLY A 14 -0.65 -4.57 11.08
N HIS A 15 -1.27 -4.53 9.90
CA HIS A 15 -0.84 -5.32 8.75
C HIS A 15 0.58 -4.98 8.28
N ILE A 16 0.96 -3.72 8.39
CA ILE A 16 2.29 -3.27 7.97
C ILE A 16 3.35 -3.88 8.87
N MET A 17 3.13 -3.88 10.19
CA MET A 17 4.08 -4.46 11.14
C MET A 17 4.18 -5.97 10.93
N ILE A 18 3.07 -6.65 10.71
CA ILE A 18 3.08 -8.09 10.45
C ILE A 18 3.89 -8.40 9.19
N GLY A 19 3.70 -7.61 8.12
CA GLY A 19 4.47 -7.75 6.89
C GLY A 19 5.96 -7.56 7.12
N ALA A 20 6.34 -6.56 7.90
CA ALA A 20 7.74 -6.31 8.23
C ALA A 20 8.34 -7.47 9.02
N MET A 21 7.60 -8.01 9.98
CA MET A 21 8.04 -9.17 10.77
C MET A 21 8.24 -10.41 9.89
N GLU A 22 7.34 -10.64 8.94
CA GLU A 22 7.47 -11.75 7.99
C GLU A 22 8.72 -11.63 7.13
N VAL A 23 8.98 -10.44 6.61
CA VAL A 23 10.17 -10.19 5.79
C VAL A 23 11.43 -10.34 6.61
N GLN A 24 11.45 -9.84 7.85
CA GLN A 24 12.60 -10.00 8.74
C GLN A 24 12.89 -11.48 8.99
N LYS A 25 11.86 -12.28 9.15
CA LYS A 25 12.01 -13.71 9.35
C LYS A 25 12.69 -14.39 8.16
N HIS A 26 12.30 -14.01 6.95
CA HIS A 26 12.95 -14.53 5.73
C HIS A 26 14.41 -14.06 5.61
N ILE A 27 14.67 -12.80 5.95
CA ILE A 27 16.04 -12.26 5.96
C ILE A 27 16.93 -13.07 6.92
N ASP A 28 16.40 -13.39 8.09
CA ASP A 28 17.14 -14.14 9.11
C ASP A 28 17.53 -15.56 8.65
N GLN A 29 16.82 -16.10 7.65
CA GLN A 29 17.11 -17.41 7.09
C GLN A 29 18.15 -17.37 5.97
N ILE A 30 18.55 -16.18 5.52
CA ILE A 30 19.53 -16.00 4.45
C ILE A 30 20.89 -15.68 5.08
N ALA A 31 21.83 -16.64 4.93
CA ALA A 31 23.18 -16.44 5.44
C ALA A 31 23.85 -15.28 4.71
N GLY A 32 24.46 -14.38 5.46
CA GLY A 32 25.21 -13.26 4.90
C GLY A 32 24.38 -12.12 4.34
N PHE A 33 23.09 -12.07 4.63
CA PHE A 33 22.26 -10.94 4.20
C PHE A 33 22.77 -9.63 4.83
N PRO A 34 23.09 -8.59 4.05
CA PRO A 34 23.66 -7.36 4.59
C PRO A 34 22.71 -6.67 5.56
N LYS A 35 23.22 -6.29 6.72
CA LYS A 35 22.41 -5.64 7.75
C LYS A 35 21.84 -4.31 7.30
N ARG A 36 22.62 -3.53 6.57
CA ARG A 36 22.15 -2.24 6.04
C ARG A 36 20.99 -2.45 5.06
N THR A 37 21.13 -3.37 4.13
CA THR A 37 20.07 -3.68 3.16
C THR A 37 18.81 -4.18 3.87
N ALA A 38 18.98 -5.01 4.91
CA ALA A 38 17.84 -5.48 5.69
C ALA A 38 17.08 -4.32 6.33
N SER A 39 17.79 -3.39 6.96
CA SER A 39 17.17 -2.22 7.58
C SER A 39 16.46 -1.34 6.57
N GLU A 40 17.06 -1.14 5.41
CA GLU A 40 16.48 -0.33 4.36
C GLU A 40 15.22 -0.98 3.78
N LEU A 41 15.23 -2.30 3.59
CA LEU A 41 14.07 -3.04 3.11
C LEU A 41 12.92 -2.97 4.11
N ILE A 42 13.21 -3.19 5.40
CA ILE A 42 12.19 -3.10 6.44
C ILE A 42 11.62 -1.69 6.52
N HIS A 43 12.47 -0.66 6.38
CA HIS A 43 12.02 0.72 6.35
C HIS A 43 11.01 0.94 5.19
N CYS A 44 11.29 0.41 4.01
CA CYS A 44 10.38 0.54 2.87
C CYS A 44 9.01 -0.07 3.18
N ILE A 45 8.98 -1.21 3.86
CA ILE A 45 7.73 -1.86 4.24
C ILE A 45 6.98 -1.02 5.28
N LEU A 46 7.67 -0.55 6.31
CA LEU A 46 7.05 0.24 7.37
C LEU A 46 6.50 1.58 6.87
N ALA A 47 7.10 2.13 5.83
CA ALA A 47 6.79 3.46 5.34
C ALA A 47 5.96 3.48 4.04
N HIS A 48 5.57 2.31 3.51
CA HIS A 48 5.02 2.26 2.15
C HIS A 48 3.65 2.93 1.98
N HIS A 49 2.88 3.14 3.06
CA HIS A 49 1.65 3.92 2.95
C HIS A 49 1.91 5.44 2.93
N GLY A 50 3.12 5.87 3.20
CA GLY A 50 3.56 7.25 3.04
C GLY A 50 3.24 8.17 4.21
N GLU A 51 2.08 8.02 4.82
CA GLU A 51 1.62 8.87 5.91
C GLU A 51 1.27 8.06 7.15
N LEU A 52 1.52 8.63 8.32
CA LEU A 52 1.19 7.98 9.59
C LEU A 52 -0.31 7.75 9.71
N GLU A 53 -1.11 8.67 9.22
CA GLU A 53 -2.57 8.58 9.25
C GLU A 53 -3.14 7.48 8.38
N TYR A 54 -2.36 6.95 7.42
CA TYR A 54 -2.75 5.80 6.60
C TYR A 54 -2.29 4.48 7.20
N GLY A 55 -1.82 4.50 8.45
CA GLY A 55 -1.40 3.31 9.16
C GLY A 55 0.08 2.97 9.02
N SER A 56 0.85 3.80 8.32
CA SER A 56 2.29 3.58 8.23
C SER A 56 2.96 4.01 9.53
N PRO A 57 3.74 3.14 10.19
CA PRO A 57 4.39 3.52 11.45
C PRO A 57 5.60 4.42 11.24
N LYS A 58 6.00 4.66 9.99
CA LYS A 58 7.15 5.50 9.66
C LYS A 58 6.92 6.23 8.36
N LYS A 59 7.32 7.49 8.30
CA LYS A 59 7.33 8.23 7.04
C LYS A 59 8.52 7.83 6.19
N PRO A 60 8.36 7.83 4.84
CA PRO A 60 9.47 7.46 3.96
C PRO A 60 10.68 8.39 4.12
N ALA A 61 11.83 7.79 4.37
CA ALA A 61 13.08 8.50 4.53
C ALA A 61 14.14 8.11 3.48
N LEU A 62 13.81 7.16 2.63
CA LEU A 62 14.67 6.72 1.52
C LEU A 62 13.95 6.97 0.20
N ALA A 63 14.73 7.22 -0.87
CA ALA A 63 14.16 7.41 -2.20
C ALA A 63 13.28 6.24 -2.63
N GLU A 64 13.74 5.02 -2.38
CA GLU A 64 12.99 3.80 -2.69
C GLU A 64 11.69 3.71 -1.91
N ALA A 65 11.70 4.13 -0.66
CA ALA A 65 10.49 4.14 0.17
C ALA A 65 9.47 5.16 -0.34
N ILE A 66 9.94 6.32 -0.79
CA ILE A 66 9.09 7.34 -1.40
C ILE A 66 8.46 6.80 -2.68
N ALA A 67 9.26 6.20 -3.54
CA ALA A 67 8.77 5.62 -4.80
C ALA A 67 7.73 4.53 -4.55
N LEU A 68 7.99 3.65 -3.59
CA LEU A 68 7.06 2.57 -3.22
C LEU A 68 5.74 3.14 -2.70
N SER A 69 5.81 4.17 -1.86
CA SER A 69 4.64 4.84 -1.32
C SER A 69 3.75 5.41 -2.43
N PHE A 70 4.34 6.08 -3.41
CA PHE A 70 3.57 6.62 -4.55
C PHE A 70 3.01 5.52 -5.44
N ALA A 71 3.76 4.45 -5.67
CA ALA A 71 3.29 3.32 -6.46
C ALA A 71 2.08 2.66 -5.80
N ASP A 72 2.16 2.43 -4.50
CA ASP A 72 1.07 1.83 -3.72
C ASP A 72 -0.18 2.70 -3.75
N ASN A 73 -0.01 4.00 -3.57
CA ASN A 73 -1.12 4.96 -3.59
C ASN A 73 -1.75 5.04 -4.99
N SER A 74 -0.94 5.05 -6.05
CA SER A 74 -1.43 5.06 -7.42
C SER A 74 -2.26 3.81 -7.71
N ASP A 75 -1.76 2.64 -7.33
CA ASP A 75 -2.45 1.37 -7.54
C ASP A 75 -3.82 1.37 -6.83
N ALA A 76 -3.85 1.81 -5.58
CA ALA A 76 -5.09 1.87 -4.80
C ALA A 76 -6.10 2.81 -5.44
N LYS A 77 -5.66 3.98 -5.90
CA LYS A 77 -6.54 4.96 -6.52
C LYS A 77 -7.07 4.51 -7.87
N LEU A 78 -6.23 3.88 -8.68
CA LEU A 78 -6.66 3.34 -9.97
C LEU A 78 -7.66 2.21 -9.78
N GLU A 79 -7.46 1.34 -8.80
CA GLU A 79 -8.40 0.28 -8.48
C GLU A 79 -9.76 0.85 -8.01
N THR A 80 -9.74 1.89 -7.19
CA THR A 80 -10.94 2.57 -6.75
C THR A 80 -11.69 3.16 -7.93
N MET A 81 -10.97 3.79 -8.87
CA MET A 81 -11.58 4.33 -10.10
C MET A 81 -12.21 3.21 -10.93
N ARG A 82 -11.50 2.10 -11.13
CA ARG A 82 -12.00 0.95 -11.88
C ARG A 82 -13.29 0.40 -11.27
N GLU A 83 -13.32 0.24 -9.95
CA GLU A 83 -14.50 -0.26 -9.25
C GLU A 83 -15.68 0.70 -9.34
N ALA A 84 -15.40 2.00 -9.17
CA ALA A 84 -16.46 3.01 -9.23
C ALA A 84 -17.12 3.09 -10.62
N LEU A 85 -16.37 2.77 -11.67
CA LEU A 85 -16.87 2.81 -13.04
C LEU A 85 -17.37 1.46 -13.56
N SER A 86 -17.22 0.38 -12.78
CA SER A 86 -17.47 -0.98 -13.26
C SER A 86 -18.91 -1.25 -13.68
N ASN A 87 -19.89 -0.58 -13.06
CA ASN A 87 -21.32 -0.77 -13.34
C ASN A 87 -21.89 0.26 -14.31
N ILE A 88 -21.02 1.06 -14.91
CA ILE A 88 -21.42 2.15 -15.81
C ILE A 88 -21.11 1.75 -17.24
N PRO A 89 -22.04 2.00 -18.21
CA PRO A 89 -21.79 1.65 -19.59
C PRO A 89 -20.47 2.22 -20.11
N GLU A 90 -19.75 1.43 -20.89
CA GLU A 90 -18.41 1.80 -21.39
C GLU A 90 -18.41 3.09 -22.21
N ASN A 91 -19.51 3.41 -22.85
CA ASN A 91 -19.63 4.60 -23.70
C ASN A 91 -20.16 5.81 -22.94
N SER A 92 -20.45 5.69 -21.66
CA SER A 92 -20.95 6.80 -20.87
C SER A 92 -19.81 7.73 -20.43
N LEU A 93 -19.96 9.01 -20.72
CA LEU A 93 -19.04 10.05 -20.29
C LEU A 93 -19.66 10.95 -19.21
N GLU A 94 -20.74 10.49 -18.60
CA GLU A 94 -21.40 11.26 -17.56
C GLU A 94 -20.58 11.31 -16.28
N TRP A 95 -20.62 12.46 -15.62
CA TRP A 95 -20.01 12.63 -14.33
C TRP A 95 -20.73 11.78 -13.28
N GLN A 96 -19.98 11.05 -12.47
CA GLN A 96 -20.52 10.09 -11.52
C GLN A 96 -20.72 10.63 -10.12
N GLY A 97 -20.32 11.86 -9.86
CA GLY A 97 -20.38 12.47 -8.56
C GLY A 97 -19.07 12.38 -7.82
N PHE A 98 -19.05 12.99 -6.65
CA PHE A 98 -17.83 13.05 -5.84
C PHE A 98 -17.46 11.69 -5.27
N ASN A 99 -16.23 11.27 -5.49
CA ASN A 99 -15.67 10.06 -4.89
C ASN A 99 -14.76 10.50 -3.74
N ARG A 100 -15.06 10.07 -2.53
CA ARG A 100 -14.38 10.52 -1.33
C ARG A 100 -12.91 10.10 -1.29
N PHE A 101 -12.62 8.86 -1.68
CA PHE A 101 -11.24 8.35 -1.68
C PHE A 101 -10.38 9.06 -2.71
N LEU A 102 -10.95 9.38 -3.87
CA LEU A 102 -10.24 10.08 -4.94
C LEU A 102 -10.27 11.60 -4.76
N ASP A 103 -11.09 12.07 -3.86
CA ASP A 103 -11.28 13.51 -3.58
C ASP A 103 -11.61 14.30 -4.85
N SER A 104 -12.49 13.75 -5.68
CA SER A 104 -12.83 14.32 -6.97
C SER A 104 -14.15 13.79 -7.49
N ASN A 105 -14.82 14.58 -8.32
CA ASN A 105 -15.89 14.11 -9.17
C ASN A 105 -15.24 13.38 -10.33
N ILE A 106 -15.77 12.22 -10.70
CA ILE A 106 -15.11 11.34 -11.65
C ILE A 106 -15.99 11.00 -12.85
N ARG A 107 -15.34 10.70 -13.95
CA ARG A 107 -15.98 10.11 -15.14
C ARG A 107 -14.96 9.30 -15.94
N ARG A 108 -15.48 8.55 -16.91
CA ARG A 108 -14.61 7.81 -17.83
C ARG A 108 -13.86 8.77 -18.75
N THR A 109 -12.71 8.31 -19.19
CA THR A 109 -11.96 8.99 -20.25
C THR A 109 -12.70 8.81 -21.56
N GLY A 110 -12.90 9.90 -22.31
CA GLY A 110 -13.46 9.84 -23.64
C GLY A 110 -12.46 9.32 -24.67
N LYS A 111 -12.98 8.87 -25.77
CA LYS A 111 -12.13 8.43 -26.90
C LYS A 111 -11.82 9.59 -27.82
#